data_70eec22db504de667ac629b8d85023fe
#
_entry.id   70eec22db504de667ac629b8d85023fe
#
_cell.length_a   1.000
_cell.length_b   1.000
_cell.length_c   1.000
_cell.angle_alpha   90.00
_cell.angle_beta   90.00
_cell.angle_gamma   90.00
#
_symmetry.space_group_name_H-M   'P 1'
#
loop_
_entity.id
_entity.type
_entity.pdbx_description
1 polymer ?
#
loop_
_entity_poly.entity_id
_entity_poly.type
_entity_poly.pdbx_seq_one_letter_code
_entity_poly.pdbx_strand_id
1 'polypeptide(L)'
;MIVTVDEMKNYLRGDFSDDDKLLEDIIAAAEKQCMDIVRIDNEEDFAKAANARIAVMFAAAYLYEHREEADHNAMNLTLRALLFGDREVSF
;
A
#
# COMPACT_ATOMS: atom_id res chain seq x y z
N MET A 1 9.39 -1.76 -7.02
CA MET A 1 8.47 -1.31 -5.94
C MET A 1 8.71 0.15 -5.62
N ILE A 2 7.65 0.90 -5.42
CA ILE A 2 7.79 2.33 -5.12
C ILE A 2 8.02 2.62 -3.63
N VAL A 3 7.88 1.62 -2.78
CA VAL A 3 8.15 1.70 -1.35
C VAL A 3 9.17 0.62 -1.00
N THR A 4 10.22 1.00 -0.27
CA THR A 4 11.25 0.05 0.13
C THR A 4 10.95 -0.58 1.47
N VAL A 5 11.63 -1.69 1.78
CA VAL A 5 11.52 -2.34 3.07
C VAL A 5 11.95 -1.39 4.19
N ASP A 6 13.03 -0.64 3.98
CA ASP A 6 13.50 0.31 4.98
C ASP A 6 12.48 1.40 5.27
N GLU A 7 11.81 1.91 4.23
CA GLU A 7 10.75 2.89 4.42
C GLU A 7 9.61 2.33 5.24
N MET A 8 9.23 1.08 4.98
CA MET A 8 8.17 0.43 5.75
C MET A 8 8.58 0.21 7.21
N LYS A 9 9.83 -0.17 7.45
CA LYS A 9 10.32 -0.33 8.82
C LYS A 9 10.22 0.99 9.58
N ASN A 10 10.60 2.09 8.96
CA ASN A 10 10.48 3.40 9.56
C ASN A 10 9.03 3.79 9.81
N TYR A 11 8.16 3.47 8.89
CA TYR A 11 6.74 3.76 9.01
C TYR A 11 6.12 2.99 10.17
N LEU A 12 6.47 1.71 10.33
CA LEU A 12 5.92 0.85 11.35
C LEU A 12 6.57 1.05 12.73
N ARG A 13 7.75 1.66 12.76
CA ARG A 13 8.47 2.00 13.99
C ARG A 13 8.73 0.80 14.90
N GLY A 14 9.15 -0.30 14.31
CA GLY A 14 9.45 -1.50 15.09
C GLY A 14 10.80 -2.08 14.75
N ASP A 15 11.17 -3.14 15.47
CA ASP A 15 12.34 -3.93 15.13
C ASP A 15 11.87 -5.09 14.27
N PHE A 16 12.19 -5.03 12.97
CA PHE A 16 11.73 -6.02 12.00
C PHE A 16 12.92 -6.70 11.33
N SER A 17 14.04 -6.81 12.05
CA SER A 17 15.27 -7.30 11.44
C SER A 17 15.14 -8.71 10.86
N ASP A 18 14.25 -9.52 11.40
CA ASP A 18 14.02 -10.89 10.92
C ASP A 18 12.88 -11.00 9.91
N ASP A 19 12.19 -9.90 9.61
CA ASP A 19 10.99 -9.92 8.81
C ASP A 19 11.17 -9.30 7.42
N ASP A 20 12.41 -9.10 6.95
CA ASP A 20 12.65 -8.41 5.68
C ASP A 20 11.95 -9.07 4.52
N LYS A 21 12.04 -10.40 4.41
CA LYS A 21 11.39 -11.11 3.32
C LYS A 21 9.88 -11.01 3.40
N LEU A 22 9.32 -11.13 4.59
CA LEU A 22 7.89 -10.98 4.81
C LEU A 22 7.43 -9.58 4.43
N LEU A 23 8.16 -8.54 4.87
CA LEU A 23 7.82 -7.17 4.52
C LEU A 23 7.91 -6.93 3.03
N GLU A 24 8.94 -7.46 2.37
CA GLU A 24 9.07 -7.34 0.94
C GLU A 24 7.89 -7.93 0.20
N ASP A 25 7.47 -9.12 0.59
CA ASP A 25 6.31 -9.79 -0.02
C ASP A 25 5.03 -9.01 0.24
N ILE A 26 4.87 -8.48 1.44
CA ILE A 26 3.68 -7.69 1.79
C ILE A 26 3.64 -6.39 0.99
N ILE A 27 4.78 -5.72 0.84
CA ILE A 27 4.86 -4.49 0.06
C ILE A 27 4.47 -4.76 -1.39
N ALA A 28 4.99 -5.85 -1.96
CA ALA A 28 4.66 -6.22 -3.34
C ALA A 28 3.17 -6.49 -3.50
N ALA A 29 2.56 -7.19 -2.56
CA ALA A 29 1.13 -7.46 -2.59
C ALA A 29 0.31 -6.18 -2.44
N ALA A 30 0.73 -5.29 -1.54
CA ALA A 30 0.06 -4.02 -1.32
C ALA A 30 0.11 -3.14 -2.56
N GLU A 31 1.28 -3.09 -3.21
CA GLU A 31 1.44 -2.30 -4.42
C GLU A 31 0.54 -2.82 -5.54
N LYS A 32 0.50 -4.14 -5.72
CA LYS A 32 -0.37 -4.73 -6.72
C LYS A 32 -1.83 -4.42 -6.44
N GLN A 33 -2.24 -4.50 -5.19
CA GLN A 33 -3.61 -4.19 -4.80
C GLN A 33 -3.97 -2.74 -5.15
N CYS A 34 -3.07 -1.82 -4.86
CA CYS A 34 -3.29 -0.41 -5.17
C CYS A 34 -3.34 -0.18 -6.68
N MET A 35 -2.44 -0.81 -7.42
CA MET A 35 -2.43 -0.69 -8.88
C MET A 35 -3.71 -1.22 -9.50
N ASP A 36 -4.23 -2.32 -8.97
CA ASP A 36 -5.49 -2.89 -9.44
C ASP A 36 -6.66 -1.94 -9.20
N ILE A 37 -6.67 -1.27 -8.06
CA ILE A 37 -7.74 -0.32 -7.72
C ILE A 37 -7.78 0.83 -8.72
N VAL A 38 -6.62 1.37 -9.08
CA VAL A 38 -6.55 2.49 -10.02
C VAL A 38 -6.46 2.04 -11.47
N ARG A 39 -6.39 0.73 -11.72
CA ARG A 39 -6.30 0.13 -13.05
C ARG A 39 -5.08 0.61 -13.82
N ILE A 40 -3.96 0.72 -13.14
CA ILE A 40 -2.67 1.05 -13.75
C ILE A 40 -1.80 -0.20 -13.70
N ASP A 41 -1.38 -0.70 -14.85
CA ASP A 41 -0.59 -1.93 -14.94
C ASP A 41 0.91 -1.68 -14.83
N ASN A 42 1.32 -0.44 -14.95
CA ASN A 42 2.73 -0.06 -15.08
C ASN A 42 3.18 0.62 -13.81
N GLU A 43 4.20 0.09 -13.15
CA GLU A 43 4.72 0.66 -11.91
C GLU A 43 5.19 2.10 -12.10
N GLU A 44 5.80 2.40 -13.24
CA GLU A 44 6.29 3.73 -13.53
C GLU A 44 5.14 4.75 -13.57
N ASP A 45 4.05 4.39 -14.22
CA ASP A 45 2.87 5.26 -14.26
C ASP A 45 2.20 5.33 -12.90
N PHE A 46 2.16 4.22 -12.17
CA PHE A 46 1.58 4.20 -10.84
C PHE A 46 2.34 5.12 -9.89
N ALA A 47 3.66 5.14 -9.99
CA ALA A 47 4.49 5.99 -9.13
C ALA A 47 4.20 7.47 -9.31
N LYS A 48 3.63 7.86 -10.44
CA LYS A 48 3.26 9.25 -10.71
C LYS A 48 1.92 9.65 -10.11
N ALA A 49 1.14 8.67 -9.67
CA ALA A 49 -0.16 8.94 -9.08
C ALA A 49 -0.01 9.64 -7.73
N ALA A 50 -0.84 10.64 -7.49
CA ALA A 50 -0.86 11.29 -6.20
C ALA A 50 -1.21 10.28 -5.11
N ASN A 51 -0.53 10.36 -3.99
CA ASN A 51 -0.75 9.50 -2.83
C ASN A 51 -0.43 8.02 -3.07
N ALA A 52 0.20 7.65 -4.20
CA ALA A 52 0.52 6.25 -4.47
C ALA A 52 1.38 5.64 -3.36
N ARG A 53 2.45 6.34 -2.96
CA ARG A 53 3.33 5.84 -1.89
C ARG A 53 2.59 5.70 -0.57
N ILE A 54 1.79 6.69 -0.21
CA ILE A 54 1.03 6.66 1.04
C ILE A 54 0.05 5.50 1.04
N ALA A 55 -0.63 5.28 -0.08
CA ALA A 55 -1.59 4.19 -0.20
C ALA A 55 -0.91 2.82 -0.07
N VAL A 56 0.25 2.63 -0.72
CA VAL A 56 0.99 1.38 -0.61
C VAL A 56 1.47 1.16 0.83
N MET A 57 1.98 2.20 1.48
CA MET A 57 2.44 2.10 2.86
C MET A 57 1.28 1.75 3.80
N PHE A 58 0.12 2.38 3.62
CA PHE A 58 -1.06 2.06 4.41
C PHE A 58 -1.48 0.61 4.19
N ALA A 59 -1.55 0.16 2.94
CA ALA A 59 -1.97 -1.20 2.64
C ALA A 59 -0.98 -2.22 3.20
N ALA A 60 0.31 -1.96 3.06
CA ALA A 60 1.33 -2.87 3.58
C ALA A 60 1.27 -2.94 5.10
N ALA A 61 1.11 -1.80 5.78
CA ALA A 61 0.98 -1.78 7.24
C ALA A 61 -0.26 -2.54 7.68
N TYR A 62 -1.38 -2.32 7.01
CA TYR A 62 -2.62 -3.02 7.33
C TYR A 62 -2.44 -4.53 7.17
N LEU A 63 -1.88 -4.97 6.06
CA LEU A 63 -1.66 -6.40 5.82
C LEU A 63 -0.70 -6.99 6.83
N TYR A 64 0.33 -6.25 7.23
CA TYR A 64 1.29 -6.73 8.21
C TYR A 64 0.64 -6.90 9.59
N GLU A 65 -0.17 -5.92 10.00
CA GLU A 65 -0.79 -5.91 11.32
C GLU A 65 -1.98 -6.88 11.42
N HIS A 66 -2.63 -7.17 10.30
CA HIS A 66 -3.83 -8.00 10.26
C HIS A 66 -3.64 -9.26 9.41
N ARG A 67 -2.45 -9.87 9.51
CA ARG A 67 -2.12 -11.04 8.69
C ARG A 67 -3.15 -12.15 8.79
N GLU A 68 -3.73 -12.33 9.96
CA GLU A 68 -4.65 -13.44 10.23
C GLU A 68 -6.10 -13.07 9.98
N GLU A 69 -6.44 -11.80 10.04
CA GLU A 69 -7.81 -11.33 10.02
C GLU A 69 -8.03 -10.12 9.09
N ALA A 70 -7.29 -10.06 7.99
CA ALA A 70 -7.38 -8.91 7.10
C ALA A 70 -8.80 -8.75 6.54
N ASP A 71 -9.37 -7.58 6.73
CA ASP A 71 -10.63 -7.19 6.10
C ASP A 71 -10.30 -6.41 4.83
N HIS A 72 -10.26 -7.12 3.72
CA HIS A 72 -9.89 -6.51 2.45
C HIS A 72 -10.90 -5.48 1.97
N ASN A 73 -12.17 -5.64 2.33
CA ASN A 73 -13.18 -4.64 1.95
C ASN A 73 -12.94 -3.31 2.65
N ALA A 74 -12.68 -3.34 3.95
CA ALA A 74 -12.39 -2.12 4.70
C ALA A 74 -11.10 -1.48 4.20
N MET A 75 -10.06 -2.28 3.96
CA MET A 75 -8.81 -1.79 3.43
C MET A 75 -9.02 -1.13 2.06
N ASN A 76 -9.76 -1.78 1.18
CA ASN A 76 -9.99 -1.26 -0.17
C ASN A 76 -10.77 0.04 -0.17
N LEU A 77 -11.72 0.21 0.72
CA LEU A 77 -12.44 1.48 0.86
C LEU A 77 -11.49 2.61 1.22
N THR A 78 -10.58 2.36 2.14
CA THR A 78 -9.58 3.35 2.53
C THR A 78 -8.61 3.63 1.39
N LEU A 79 -8.16 2.59 0.69
CA LEU A 79 -7.26 2.76 -0.45
C LEU A 79 -7.89 3.59 -1.56
N ARG A 80 -9.17 3.37 -1.82
CA ARG A 80 -9.88 4.18 -2.82
C ARG A 80 -9.92 5.63 -2.40
N ALA A 81 -10.17 5.91 -1.13
CA ALA A 81 -10.17 7.27 -0.63
C ALA A 81 -8.81 7.93 -0.79
N LEU A 82 -7.73 7.19 -0.48
CA LEU A 82 -6.37 7.73 -0.62
C LEU A 82 -5.97 7.93 -2.07
N LEU A 83 -6.27 6.96 -2.93
CA LEU A 83 -5.81 6.98 -4.32
C LEU A 83 -6.61 7.93 -5.18
N PHE A 84 -7.88 8.16 -4.87
CA PHE A 84 -8.74 9.06 -5.62
C PHE A 84 -9.07 10.34 -4.88
N GLY A 85 -8.50 10.53 -3.70
CA GLY A 85 -8.85 11.67 -2.85
C GLY A 85 -8.49 13.02 -3.43
N ASP A 86 -7.49 13.08 -4.31
CA ASP A 86 -7.07 14.32 -4.95
C ASP A 86 -7.88 14.64 -6.19
N ARG A 87 -8.73 13.72 -6.61
CA ARG A 87 -9.62 14.00 -7.74
C ARG A 87 -10.85 14.68 -7.23
N GLU A 88 -11.27 15.70 -7.93
CA GLU A 88 -12.58 16.24 -7.68
C GLU A 88 -13.60 15.18 -8.03
N VAL A 89 -14.07 14.52 -7.00
CA VAL A 89 -15.15 13.58 -7.18
C VAL A 89 -16.41 14.37 -6.96
N SER A 90 -17.09 14.64 -8.04
CA SER A 90 -18.42 15.24 -7.96
C SER A 90 -19.38 14.14 -7.60
N PHE A 91 -19.94 14.24 -6.47
CA PHE A 91 -21.03 13.35 -6.08
C PHE A 91 -22.33 14.06 -6.28
#